data_591bdcecc5e22ee2f14f7c7a184c37da
#
_entry.id   591bdcecc5e22ee2f14f7c7a184c37da
#
_cell.length_a   1.000
_cell.length_b   1.000
_cell.length_c   1.000
_cell.angle_alpha   90.00
_cell.angle_beta   90.00
_cell.angle_gamma   90.00
#
_symmetry.space_group_name_H-M   'P 1'
#
loop_
_entity.id
_entity.type
_entity.pdbx_description
1 polymer ?
#
loop_
_entity_poly.entity_id
_entity_poly.type
_entity_poly.pdbx_seq_one_letter_code
_entity_poly.pdbx_strand_id
1 'polypeptide(L)'
;LVLCVIAVALALRSFNRSQYHGDIEYWRDEPEMSPASAAELLHMVDDKHSKTLSSRKMSASVLSLASRGAIAIYPGVAAMYQGIDMSQANNADIARLIANDPARTRDVGKTSTVVILPVVFDNVQSLRLCPSEQAALDLLVTASERIGSPVFDLDQMNENFSDWENGYKLQEKFTNTCDNEFAMLGATSICGGGAFAAGICAVM
;
A
#
# COMPACT_ATOMS: atom_id res chain seq x y z
N LEU A 1 -23.39 5.54 40.06
CA LEU A 1 -24.06 4.36 39.53
C LEU A 1 -24.93 4.70 38.30
N VAL A 2 -25.81 5.72 38.35
CA VAL A 2 -26.70 6.14 37.25
C VAL A 2 -25.91 6.59 36.02
N LEU A 3 -24.84 7.39 36.18
CA LEU A 3 -23.98 7.84 35.09
C LEU A 3 -23.26 6.69 34.39
N CYS A 4 -22.83 5.65 35.12
CA CYS A 4 -22.22 4.46 34.53
C CYS A 4 -23.22 3.67 33.66
N VAL A 5 -24.47 3.54 34.13
CA VAL A 5 -25.53 2.85 33.37
C VAL A 5 -25.84 3.61 32.07
N ILE A 6 -25.91 4.94 32.14
CA ILE A 6 -26.12 5.79 30.94
C ILE A 6 -24.96 5.67 29.98
N ALA A 7 -23.71 5.69 30.46
CA ALA A 7 -22.52 5.56 29.61
C ALA A 7 -22.46 4.18 28.91
N VAL A 8 -22.78 3.10 29.63
CA VAL A 8 -22.87 1.74 29.06
C VAL A 8 -23.99 1.65 28.04
N ALA A 9 -25.17 2.22 28.34
CA ALA A 9 -26.28 2.22 27.38
C ALA A 9 -25.97 3.00 26.10
N LEU A 10 -25.29 4.15 26.22
CA LEU A 10 -24.83 4.92 25.04
C LEU A 10 -23.75 4.18 24.25
N ALA A 11 -22.82 3.51 24.92
CA ALA A 11 -21.79 2.71 24.26
C ALA A 11 -22.41 1.51 23.50
N LEU A 12 -23.34 0.79 24.13
CA LEU A 12 -24.08 -0.31 23.49
C LEU A 12 -24.94 0.18 22.33
N ARG A 13 -25.58 1.34 22.47
CA ARG A 13 -26.39 1.93 21.39
C ARG A 13 -25.50 2.37 20.21
N SER A 14 -24.32 2.93 20.49
CA SER A 14 -23.34 3.30 19.47
C SER A 14 -22.82 2.05 18.77
N PHE A 15 -22.47 1.01 19.49
CA PHE A 15 -22.00 -0.27 18.95
C PHE A 15 -23.06 -0.93 18.06
N ASN A 16 -24.32 -1.05 18.54
CA ASN A 16 -25.41 -1.61 17.74
C ASN A 16 -25.73 -0.80 16.48
N ARG A 17 -25.55 0.53 16.53
CA ARG A 17 -25.77 1.40 15.37
C ARG A 17 -24.67 1.28 14.31
N SER A 18 -23.46 0.87 14.73
CA SER A 18 -22.33 0.65 13.84
C SER A 18 -22.29 -0.74 13.22
N GLN A 19 -23.12 -1.67 13.72
CA GLN A 19 -23.20 -3.00 13.12
C GLN A 19 -24.03 -2.96 11.84
N TYR A 20 -23.52 -3.65 10.81
CA TYR A 20 -24.26 -3.89 9.59
C TYR A 20 -25.44 -4.83 9.87
N HIS A 21 -26.67 -4.39 9.61
CA HIS A 21 -27.90 -5.12 9.89
C HIS A 21 -28.61 -5.61 8.62
N GLY A 22 -27.96 -5.48 7.47
CA GLY A 22 -28.48 -5.97 6.19
C GLY A 22 -28.10 -7.42 5.91
N ASP A 23 -28.77 -8.02 4.93
CA ASP A 23 -28.37 -9.30 4.37
C ASP A 23 -26.97 -9.17 3.75
N ILE A 24 -26.13 -10.18 3.94
CA ILE A 24 -24.83 -10.23 3.29
C ILE A 24 -25.06 -10.58 1.83
N GLU A 25 -25.16 -9.57 0.99
CA GLU A 25 -25.14 -9.76 -0.46
C GLU A 25 -23.70 -9.87 -0.94
N TYR A 26 -23.46 -10.76 -1.90
CA TYR A 26 -22.15 -10.84 -2.56
C TYR A 26 -22.01 -9.65 -3.51
N TRP A 27 -21.26 -8.64 -3.07
CA TRP A 27 -20.90 -7.51 -3.91
C TRP A 27 -19.86 -7.95 -4.93
N ARG A 28 -20.15 -7.74 -6.19
CA ARG A 28 -19.21 -7.97 -7.30
C ARG A 28 -18.45 -6.70 -7.67
N ASP A 29 -18.91 -5.57 -7.17
CA ASP A 29 -18.29 -4.28 -7.45
C ASP A 29 -17.06 -4.08 -6.57
N GLU A 30 -16.00 -3.57 -7.16
CA GLU A 30 -14.79 -3.21 -6.41
C GLU A 30 -15.12 -2.09 -5.41
N PRO A 31 -14.67 -2.19 -4.16
CA PRO A 31 -14.91 -1.14 -3.18
C PRO A 31 -14.19 0.15 -3.61
N GLU A 32 -14.88 1.29 -3.52
CA GLU A 32 -14.33 2.61 -3.80
C GLU A 32 -13.37 3.07 -2.68
N MET A 33 -12.33 2.30 -2.41
CA MET A 33 -11.31 2.66 -1.43
C MET A 33 -9.91 2.41 -1.98
N SER A 34 -8.93 3.15 -1.45
CA SER A 34 -7.54 2.92 -1.83
C SER A 34 -7.03 1.56 -1.32
N PRO A 35 -6.07 0.94 -2.02
CA PRO A 35 -5.46 -0.31 -1.57
C PRO A 35 -4.80 -0.20 -0.18
N ALA A 36 -4.23 0.96 0.13
CA ALA A 36 -3.66 1.25 1.45
C ALA A 36 -4.73 1.28 2.55
N SER A 37 -5.88 1.91 2.28
CA SER A 37 -7.03 1.93 3.20
C SER A 37 -7.62 0.54 3.40
N ALA A 38 -7.71 -0.26 2.34
CA ALA A 38 -8.17 -1.66 2.44
C ALA A 38 -7.21 -2.50 3.30
N ALA A 39 -5.90 -2.30 3.17
CA ALA A 39 -4.90 -2.98 4.01
C ALA A 39 -5.03 -2.59 5.49
N GLU A 40 -5.36 -1.34 5.79
CA GLU A 40 -5.60 -0.87 7.15
C GLU A 40 -6.90 -1.41 7.73
N LEU A 41 -7.97 -1.43 6.96
CA LEU A 41 -9.24 -2.00 7.37
C LEU A 41 -9.09 -3.50 7.73
N LEU A 42 -8.37 -4.24 6.88
CA LEU A 42 -8.05 -5.64 7.14
C LEU A 42 -7.25 -5.82 8.43
N HIS A 43 -6.32 -4.89 8.71
CA HIS A 43 -5.54 -4.89 9.94
C HIS A 43 -6.41 -4.68 11.19
N MET A 44 -7.42 -3.81 11.12
CA MET A 44 -8.36 -3.60 12.24
C MET A 44 -9.16 -4.86 12.58
N VAL A 45 -9.39 -5.73 11.60
CA VAL A 45 -10.10 -7.02 11.81
C VAL A 45 -9.15 -8.11 12.28
N ASP A 46 -7.88 -8.09 11.85
CA ASP A 46 -6.85 -9.09 12.22
C ASP A 46 -5.63 -8.42 12.87
N ASP A 47 -5.75 -8.15 14.18
CA ASP A 47 -4.74 -7.44 14.99
C ASP A 47 -3.41 -8.19 15.16
N LYS A 48 -3.30 -9.43 14.71
CA LYS A 48 -2.08 -10.26 14.87
C LYS A 48 -0.83 -9.74 14.15
N HIS A 49 -0.99 -8.76 13.25
CA HIS A 49 0.06 -8.33 12.33
C HIS A 49 0.39 -6.82 12.38
N SER A 50 0.20 -6.16 13.54
CA SER A 50 0.39 -4.70 13.68
C SER A 50 1.75 -4.18 13.19
N LYS A 51 2.81 -4.94 13.44
CA LYS A 51 4.19 -4.55 13.06
C LYS A 51 4.45 -4.51 11.54
N THR A 52 3.56 -5.07 10.73
CA THR A 52 3.71 -5.16 9.28
C THR A 52 2.76 -4.25 8.50
N LEU A 53 1.95 -3.42 9.18
CA LEU A 53 0.92 -2.61 8.53
C LEU A 53 1.51 -1.67 7.46
N SER A 54 2.60 -0.97 7.77
CA SER A 54 3.25 -0.07 6.80
C SER A 54 3.73 -0.82 5.56
N SER A 55 4.33 -2.00 5.72
CA SER A 55 4.74 -2.84 4.61
C SER A 55 3.54 -3.34 3.79
N ARG A 56 2.43 -3.67 4.43
CA ARG A 56 1.19 -4.08 3.73
C ARG A 56 0.59 -2.94 2.93
N LYS A 57 0.50 -1.73 3.50
CA LYS A 57 0.04 -0.52 2.79
C LYS A 57 0.89 -0.28 1.54
N MET A 58 2.22 -0.32 1.69
CA MET A 58 3.15 -0.14 0.57
C MET A 58 2.98 -1.25 -0.48
N SER A 59 2.97 -2.51 -0.07
CA SER A 59 2.81 -3.64 -1.01
C SER A 59 1.47 -3.57 -1.76
N ALA A 60 0.38 -3.23 -1.08
CA ALA A 60 -0.94 -3.08 -1.71
C ALA A 60 -0.92 -1.95 -2.75
N SER A 61 -0.33 -0.78 -2.42
CA SER A 61 -0.20 0.35 -3.34
C SER A 61 0.68 -0.01 -4.54
N VAL A 62 1.82 -0.69 -4.33
CA VAL A 62 2.73 -1.11 -5.40
C VAL A 62 2.05 -2.13 -6.34
N LEU A 63 1.31 -3.09 -5.81
CA LEU A 63 0.56 -4.05 -6.62
C LEU A 63 -0.55 -3.37 -7.42
N SER A 64 -1.23 -2.37 -6.84
CA SER A 64 -2.21 -1.58 -7.57
C SER A 64 -1.58 -0.75 -8.69
N LEU A 65 -0.42 -0.12 -8.46
CA LEU A 65 0.34 0.57 -9.50
C LEU A 65 0.70 -0.37 -10.66
N ALA A 66 1.07 -1.61 -10.35
CA ALA A 66 1.35 -2.62 -11.37
C ALA A 66 0.07 -3.01 -12.15
N SER A 67 -1.06 -3.18 -11.46
CA SER A 67 -2.33 -3.51 -12.13
C SER A 67 -2.84 -2.39 -13.03
N ARG A 68 -2.54 -1.13 -12.69
CA ARG A 68 -2.90 0.05 -13.49
C ARG A 68 -1.91 0.33 -14.63
N GLY A 69 -0.81 -0.43 -14.70
CA GLY A 69 0.21 -0.25 -15.74
C GLY A 69 1.14 0.94 -15.52
N ALA A 70 1.26 1.44 -14.29
CA ALA A 70 2.27 2.43 -13.94
C ALA A 70 3.67 1.83 -13.85
N ILE A 71 3.75 0.62 -13.31
CA ILE A 71 5.00 -0.11 -13.14
C ILE A 71 4.83 -1.56 -13.60
N ALA A 72 5.94 -2.23 -13.84
CA ALA A 72 5.99 -3.68 -13.98
C ALA A 72 6.93 -4.27 -12.92
N ILE A 73 6.61 -5.48 -12.44
CA ILE A 73 7.39 -6.15 -11.41
C ILE A 73 7.88 -7.49 -11.99
N TYR A 74 9.18 -7.71 -11.90
CA TYR A 74 9.83 -8.91 -12.37
C TYR A 74 10.63 -9.57 -11.24
N PRO A 75 10.76 -10.90 -11.24
CA PRO A 75 11.54 -11.60 -10.24
C PRO A 75 13.04 -11.41 -10.45
N GLY A 76 13.80 -11.28 -9.35
CA GLY A 76 15.27 -11.23 -9.36
C GLY A 76 15.84 -9.82 -9.41
N VAL A 77 17.15 -9.74 -9.55
CA VAL A 77 17.93 -8.49 -9.53
C VAL A 77 17.86 -7.74 -10.86
N ALA A 78 17.94 -6.41 -10.84
CA ALA A 78 17.85 -5.57 -12.04
C ALA A 78 18.94 -5.90 -13.09
N ALA A 79 20.12 -6.32 -12.63
CA ALA A 79 21.20 -6.74 -13.52
C ALA A 79 20.81 -7.91 -14.46
N MET A 80 19.84 -8.73 -14.12
CA MET A 80 19.33 -9.81 -14.97
C MET A 80 18.67 -9.29 -16.26
N TYR A 81 18.18 -8.06 -16.22
CA TYR A 81 17.42 -7.44 -17.32
C TYR A 81 18.26 -6.46 -18.13
N GLN A 82 19.56 -6.42 -17.89
CA GLN A 82 20.47 -5.56 -18.61
C GLN A 82 20.46 -5.86 -20.12
N GLY A 83 20.31 -4.84 -20.95
CA GLY A 83 20.24 -4.98 -22.42
C GLY A 83 18.89 -5.45 -22.98
N ILE A 84 17.87 -5.56 -22.15
CA ILE A 84 16.49 -5.91 -22.55
C ILE A 84 15.64 -4.63 -22.54
N ASP A 85 14.80 -4.46 -23.55
CA ASP A 85 13.79 -3.40 -23.52
C ASP A 85 12.67 -3.77 -22.52
N MET A 86 12.68 -3.09 -21.38
CA MET A 86 11.73 -3.29 -20.29
C MET A 86 10.56 -2.30 -20.33
N SER A 87 10.43 -1.50 -21.39
CA SER A 87 9.37 -0.46 -21.51
C SER A 87 7.96 -1.03 -21.66
N GLN A 88 7.83 -2.33 -21.97
CA GLN A 88 6.55 -3.01 -22.14
C GLN A 88 6.25 -3.94 -20.96
N ALA A 89 5.09 -3.75 -20.32
CA ALA A 89 4.69 -4.49 -19.11
C ALA A 89 4.59 -6.02 -19.29
N ASN A 90 4.30 -6.51 -20.49
CA ASN A 90 4.08 -7.93 -20.79
C ASN A 90 4.95 -8.36 -21.98
N ASN A 91 6.24 -8.31 -21.81
CA ASN A 91 7.13 -8.81 -22.84
C ASN A 91 7.30 -10.33 -22.70
N ALA A 92 6.71 -11.09 -23.64
CA ALA A 92 6.83 -12.55 -23.67
C ALA A 92 8.31 -13.02 -23.79
N ASP A 93 9.17 -12.17 -24.34
CA ASP A 93 10.59 -12.46 -24.49
C ASP A 93 11.32 -12.41 -23.14
N ILE A 94 10.88 -11.56 -22.20
CA ILE A 94 11.40 -11.51 -20.83
C ILE A 94 11.09 -12.84 -20.11
N ALA A 95 9.85 -13.30 -20.19
CA ALA A 95 9.46 -14.57 -19.58
C ALA A 95 10.25 -15.75 -20.16
N ARG A 96 10.49 -15.76 -21.47
CA ARG A 96 11.32 -16.79 -22.14
C ARG A 96 12.79 -16.69 -21.75
N LEU A 97 13.33 -15.47 -21.62
CA LEU A 97 14.70 -15.26 -21.18
C LEU A 97 14.93 -15.77 -19.76
N ILE A 98 14.01 -15.50 -18.83
CA ILE A 98 14.08 -16.00 -17.45
C ILE A 98 13.97 -17.52 -17.44
N ALA A 99 13.05 -18.10 -18.21
CA ALA A 99 12.81 -19.54 -18.26
C ALA A 99 13.98 -20.31 -18.89
N ASN A 100 14.69 -19.74 -19.85
CA ASN A 100 15.71 -20.42 -20.65
C ASN A 100 17.15 -20.20 -20.16
N ASP A 101 17.37 -19.26 -19.22
CA ASP A 101 18.71 -18.99 -18.68
C ASP A 101 18.85 -19.47 -17.23
N PRO A 102 19.49 -20.62 -16.99
CA PRO A 102 19.68 -21.15 -15.64
C PRO A 102 20.49 -20.23 -14.71
N ALA A 103 21.36 -19.37 -15.26
CA ALA A 103 22.13 -18.42 -14.47
C ALA A 103 21.21 -17.32 -13.92
N ARG A 104 20.24 -16.89 -14.70
CA ARG A 104 19.23 -15.89 -14.30
C ARG A 104 18.25 -16.46 -13.27
N THR A 105 17.91 -17.73 -13.36
CA THR A 105 16.97 -18.36 -12.41
C THR A 105 17.53 -18.56 -11.00
N ARG A 106 18.84 -18.52 -10.80
CA ARG A 106 19.45 -18.66 -9.45
C ARG A 106 19.09 -17.55 -8.50
N ASP A 107 18.86 -16.34 -9.00
CA ASP A 107 18.56 -15.16 -8.20
C ASP A 107 17.07 -14.79 -8.18
N VAL A 108 16.25 -15.59 -8.87
CA VAL A 108 14.79 -15.48 -8.83
C VAL A 108 14.31 -15.74 -7.40
N GLY A 109 13.58 -14.79 -6.82
CA GLY A 109 13.02 -14.89 -5.47
C GLY A 109 13.87 -14.29 -4.34
N LYS A 110 15.11 -13.84 -4.61
CA LYS A 110 15.91 -13.11 -3.61
C LYS A 110 15.46 -11.66 -3.46
N THR A 111 15.13 -11.02 -4.59
CA THR A 111 14.61 -9.65 -4.64
C THR A 111 13.66 -9.52 -5.83
N SER A 112 13.08 -8.35 -6.03
CA SER A 112 12.19 -8.04 -7.15
C SER A 112 12.68 -6.79 -7.86
N THR A 113 12.67 -6.84 -9.20
CA THR A 113 12.96 -5.70 -10.05
C THR A 113 11.68 -4.94 -10.36
N VAL A 114 11.72 -3.64 -10.15
CA VAL A 114 10.66 -2.70 -10.51
C VAL A 114 11.07 -1.96 -11.77
N VAL A 115 10.15 -1.84 -12.70
CA VAL A 115 10.30 -1.08 -13.94
C VAL A 115 9.24 0.00 -13.98
N ILE A 116 9.63 1.26 -14.08
CA ILE A 116 8.70 2.37 -14.28
C ILE A 116 8.37 2.45 -15.77
N LEU A 117 7.07 2.35 -16.08
CA LEU A 117 6.61 2.33 -17.45
C LEU A 117 6.52 3.75 -18.05
N PRO A 118 6.69 3.91 -19.37
CA PRO A 118 6.69 5.23 -20.02
C PRO A 118 5.44 6.08 -19.75
N VAL A 119 4.29 5.45 -19.57
CA VAL A 119 3.03 6.15 -19.26
C VAL A 119 3.11 7.06 -18.05
N VAL A 120 3.98 6.74 -17.07
CA VAL A 120 4.21 7.55 -15.88
C VAL A 120 4.81 8.91 -16.22
N PHE A 121 5.70 8.94 -17.22
CA PHE A 121 6.37 10.16 -17.66
C PHE A 121 5.54 10.92 -18.69
N ASP A 122 4.80 10.21 -19.55
CA ASP A 122 4.04 10.79 -20.64
C ASP A 122 2.65 11.29 -20.22
N ASN A 123 1.92 10.50 -19.42
CA ASN A 123 0.54 10.82 -19.03
C ASN A 123 0.10 10.11 -17.74
N VAL A 124 0.69 10.48 -16.61
CA VAL A 124 0.36 9.90 -15.31
C VAL A 124 -1.12 10.07 -14.91
N GLN A 125 -1.77 11.14 -15.41
CA GLN A 125 -3.18 11.41 -15.10
C GLN A 125 -4.14 10.37 -15.68
N SER A 126 -3.76 9.70 -16.78
CA SER A 126 -4.57 8.62 -17.36
C SER A 126 -4.73 7.41 -16.43
N LEU A 127 -3.81 7.24 -15.50
CA LEU A 127 -3.79 6.13 -14.54
C LEU A 127 -4.83 6.29 -13.41
N ARG A 128 -5.38 7.49 -13.22
CA ARG A 128 -6.39 7.80 -12.18
C ARG A 128 -6.00 7.28 -10.80
N LEU A 129 -4.78 7.55 -10.38
CA LEU A 129 -4.24 7.09 -9.11
C LEU A 129 -4.91 7.81 -7.93
N CYS A 130 -5.15 7.08 -6.85
CA CYS A 130 -5.53 7.70 -5.59
C CYS A 130 -4.30 8.37 -4.92
N PRO A 131 -4.49 9.26 -3.92
CA PRO A 131 -3.37 9.97 -3.30
C PRO A 131 -2.29 9.07 -2.71
N SER A 132 -2.63 7.94 -2.09
CA SER A 132 -1.64 6.98 -1.56
C SER A 132 -0.88 6.27 -2.68
N GLU A 133 -1.54 5.89 -3.77
CA GLU A 133 -0.88 5.34 -4.96
C GLU A 133 0.07 6.36 -5.59
N GLN A 134 -0.34 7.62 -5.68
CA GLN A 134 0.52 8.69 -6.19
C GLN A 134 1.75 8.89 -5.29
N ALA A 135 1.58 8.89 -3.96
CA ALA A 135 2.69 9.01 -3.03
C ALA A 135 3.65 7.81 -3.12
N ALA A 136 3.13 6.59 -3.33
CA ALA A 136 3.96 5.41 -3.58
C ALA A 136 4.71 5.50 -4.92
N LEU A 137 4.04 6.00 -5.97
CA LEU A 137 4.67 6.23 -7.28
C LEU A 137 5.77 7.29 -7.19
N ASP A 138 5.52 8.43 -6.51
CA ASP A 138 6.52 9.48 -6.28
C ASP A 138 7.79 8.92 -5.63
N LEU A 139 7.62 7.99 -4.67
CA LEU A 139 8.74 7.32 -4.01
C LEU A 139 9.53 6.46 -4.98
N LEU A 140 8.86 5.66 -5.82
CA LEU A 140 9.51 4.82 -6.83
C LEU A 140 10.19 5.64 -7.94
N VAL A 141 9.55 6.72 -8.41
CA VAL A 141 10.13 7.63 -9.41
C VAL A 141 11.39 8.31 -8.84
N THR A 142 11.34 8.78 -7.61
CA THR A 142 12.51 9.38 -6.96
C THR A 142 13.65 8.36 -6.79
N ALA A 143 13.33 7.09 -6.47
CA ALA A 143 14.33 6.02 -6.44
C ALA A 143 14.99 5.83 -7.83
N SER A 144 14.18 5.76 -8.88
CA SER A 144 14.63 5.65 -10.26
C SER A 144 15.55 6.79 -10.68
N GLU A 145 15.19 8.03 -10.35
CA GLU A 145 16.00 9.22 -10.65
C GLU A 145 17.36 9.18 -9.93
N ARG A 146 17.39 8.75 -8.67
CA ARG A 146 18.63 8.63 -7.88
C ARG A 146 19.54 7.52 -8.37
N ILE A 147 18.97 6.38 -8.77
CA ILE A 147 19.70 5.24 -9.34
C ILE A 147 20.15 5.57 -10.77
N GLY A 148 19.45 6.49 -11.46
CA GLY A 148 19.71 6.86 -12.85
C GLY A 148 19.17 5.84 -13.85
N SER A 149 18.20 5.02 -13.45
CA SER A 149 17.61 3.99 -14.30
C SER A 149 16.12 3.80 -13.96
N PRO A 150 15.23 3.67 -14.96
CA PRO A 150 13.83 3.30 -14.73
C PRO A 150 13.66 1.82 -14.35
N VAL A 151 14.74 1.04 -14.38
CA VAL A 151 14.81 -0.38 -14.04
C VAL A 151 15.73 -0.54 -12.85
N PHE A 152 15.21 -0.92 -11.69
CA PHE A 152 15.98 -1.09 -10.46
C PHE A 152 15.36 -2.20 -9.60
N ASP A 153 16.14 -2.79 -8.73
CA ASP A 153 15.63 -3.75 -7.75
C ASP A 153 15.45 -3.12 -6.36
N LEU A 154 14.71 -3.84 -5.51
CA LEU A 154 14.40 -3.35 -4.17
C LEU A 154 15.63 -3.21 -3.27
N ASP A 155 16.70 -3.99 -3.52
CA ASP A 155 17.94 -3.87 -2.76
C ASP A 155 18.68 -2.59 -3.11
N GLN A 156 18.79 -2.27 -4.42
CA GLN A 156 19.31 -0.99 -4.90
C GLN A 156 18.53 0.21 -4.35
N MET A 157 17.20 0.08 -4.31
CA MET A 157 16.35 1.11 -3.72
C MET A 157 16.67 1.29 -2.24
N ASN A 158 16.73 0.22 -1.46
CA ASN A 158 17.01 0.28 -0.02
C ASN A 158 18.38 0.88 0.27
N GLU A 159 19.41 0.49 -0.47
CA GLU A 159 20.75 1.06 -0.34
C GLU A 159 20.75 2.58 -0.59
N ASN A 160 20.11 3.02 -1.67
CA ASN A 160 20.04 4.45 -2.01
C ASN A 160 19.19 5.27 -1.03
N PHE A 161 18.19 4.67 -0.39
CA PHE A 161 17.36 5.37 0.60
C PHE A 161 17.96 5.36 2.00
N SER A 162 18.74 4.34 2.39
CA SER A 162 19.38 4.26 3.70
C SER A 162 20.38 5.41 3.94
N ASP A 163 21.06 5.82 2.89
CA ASP A 163 22.09 6.89 2.94
C ASP A 163 21.54 8.29 2.61
N TRP A 164 20.21 8.41 2.47
CA TRP A 164 19.59 9.66 2.06
C TRP A 164 18.70 10.26 3.14
N GLU A 165 19.09 11.40 3.69
CA GLU A 165 18.37 12.12 4.74
C GLU A 165 16.91 12.47 4.36
N ASN A 166 16.64 12.75 3.08
CA ASN A 166 15.28 13.06 2.61
C ASN A 166 14.44 11.83 2.27
N GLY A 167 15.03 10.62 2.20
CA GLY A 167 14.30 9.38 1.95
C GLY A 167 13.22 9.11 2.99
N TYR A 168 13.53 9.40 4.25
CA TYR A 168 12.58 9.34 5.36
C TYR A 168 11.36 10.23 5.13
N LYS A 169 11.53 11.45 4.61
CA LYS A 169 10.42 12.39 4.36
C LYS A 169 9.42 11.89 3.31
N LEU A 170 9.90 11.17 2.30
CA LEU A 170 9.03 10.56 1.29
C LEU A 170 8.23 9.39 1.88
N GLN A 171 8.87 8.58 2.71
CA GLN A 171 8.19 7.49 3.40
C GLN A 171 7.16 8.02 4.39
N GLU A 172 7.50 9.08 5.12
CA GLU A 172 6.57 9.79 6.02
C GLU A 172 5.40 10.41 5.24
N LYS A 173 5.65 11.06 4.09
CA LYS A 173 4.62 11.57 3.20
C LYS A 173 3.65 10.47 2.76
N PHE A 174 4.18 9.31 2.34
CA PHE A 174 3.35 8.16 1.98
C PHE A 174 2.48 7.71 3.16
N THR A 175 3.07 7.51 4.34
CA THR A 175 2.35 7.06 5.54
C THR A 175 1.24 8.05 5.90
N ASN A 176 1.56 9.35 5.99
CA ASN A 176 0.59 10.40 6.31
C ASN A 176 -0.55 10.48 5.28
N THR A 177 -0.25 10.25 4.00
CA THR A 177 -1.27 10.22 2.94
C THR A 177 -2.21 9.04 3.12
N CYS A 178 -1.68 7.85 3.43
CA CYS A 178 -2.49 6.66 3.71
C CYS A 178 -3.40 6.88 4.94
N ASP A 179 -2.87 7.45 6.02
CA ASP A 179 -3.62 7.70 7.24
C ASP A 179 -4.72 8.74 7.02
N ASN A 180 -4.47 9.77 6.22
CA ASN A 180 -5.47 10.76 5.85
C ASN A 180 -6.59 10.16 4.98
N GLU A 181 -6.27 9.33 3.99
CA GLU A 181 -7.28 8.63 3.19
C GLU A 181 -8.15 7.73 4.05
N PHE A 182 -7.53 6.97 4.95
CA PHE A 182 -8.26 6.10 5.86
C PHE A 182 -9.17 6.88 6.82
N ALA A 183 -8.69 8.01 7.35
CA ALA A 183 -9.48 8.89 8.21
C ALA A 183 -10.72 9.46 7.48
N MET A 184 -10.62 9.74 6.18
CA MET A 184 -11.75 10.20 5.36
C MET A 184 -12.86 9.16 5.22
N LEU A 185 -12.56 7.87 5.34
CA LEU A 185 -13.58 6.80 5.36
C LEU A 185 -14.46 6.83 6.62
N GLY A 186 -14.09 7.61 7.63
CA GLY A 186 -14.85 7.72 8.89
C GLY A 186 -14.84 6.46 9.76
N ALA A 187 -14.06 5.44 9.39
CA ALA A 187 -13.98 4.17 10.11
C ALA A 187 -13.46 4.32 11.55
N THR A 188 -12.62 5.32 11.81
CA THR A 188 -12.03 5.60 13.13
C THR A 188 -12.95 6.38 14.06
N SER A 189 -13.94 7.13 13.54
CA SER A 189 -14.80 8.03 14.34
C SER A 189 -15.80 7.27 15.22
N ILE A 190 -16.07 6.01 14.93
CA ILE A 190 -17.09 5.20 15.59
C ILE A 190 -16.57 4.56 16.89
N CYS A 191 -15.28 4.24 16.98
CA CYS A 191 -14.70 3.56 18.14
C CYS A 191 -14.15 4.52 19.23
N GLY A 192 -13.70 5.72 18.87
CA GLY A 192 -13.00 6.64 19.79
C GLY A 192 -13.88 7.24 20.90
N GLY A 193 -15.11 7.60 20.60
CA GLY A 193 -16.00 8.30 21.55
C GLY A 193 -16.49 7.38 22.69
N GLY A 194 -16.79 6.13 22.39
CA GLY A 194 -17.29 5.16 23.38
C GLY A 194 -16.20 4.70 24.36
N ALA A 195 -15.00 4.46 23.88
CA ALA A 195 -13.86 4.05 24.70
C ALA A 195 -13.40 5.17 25.65
N PHE A 196 -13.43 6.43 25.19
CA PHE A 196 -13.06 7.59 26.01
C PHE A 196 -14.07 7.82 27.13
N ALA A 197 -15.37 7.70 26.85
CA ALA A 197 -16.43 7.83 27.85
C ALA A 197 -16.38 6.70 28.89
N ALA A 198 -16.10 5.46 28.47
CA ALA A 198 -15.93 4.33 29.39
C ALA A 198 -14.67 4.47 30.27
N GLY A 199 -13.57 5.01 29.74
CA GLY A 199 -12.35 5.28 30.51
C GLY A 199 -12.54 6.32 31.61
N ILE A 200 -13.30 7.38 31.37
CA ILE A 200 -13.59 8.40 32.37
C ILE A 200 -14.47 7.83 33.51
N CYS A 201 -15.43 6.96 33.17
CA CYS A 201 -16.29 6.32 34.21
C CYS A 201 -15.57 5.29 35.06
N ALA A 202 -14.46 4.71 34.59
CA ALA A 202 -13.66 3.72 35.33
C ALA A 202 -12.70 4.38 36.36
N VAL A 203 -12.43 5.67 36.23
CA VAL A 203 -11.51 6.44 37.11
C VAL A 203 -12.25 7.20 38.23
N MET A 204 -13.58 7.31 38.15
CA MET A 204 -14.44 7.86 39.21
C MET A 204 -15.08 6.74 40.03
#